data_9d1cd65fe637ccec8b51b5bc29123759
#
_entry.id   9d1cd65fe637ccec8b51b5bc29123759
#
_cell.length_a   1.000
_cell.length_b   1.000
_cell.length_c   1.000
_cell.angle_alpha   90.00
_cell.angle_beta   90.00
_cell.angle_gamma   90.00
#
_symmetry.space_group_name_H-M   'P 1'
#
loop_
_entity.id
_entity.type
_entity.pdbx_description
1 polymer ?
#
loop_
_entity_poly.entity_id
_entity_poly.type
_entity_poly.pdbx_seq_one_letter_code
_entity_poly.pdbx_strand_id
1 'polypeptide(L)'
;RGYPIEQVKEELRYVSKKYADRPHHTMYMADENFGILKRDVEIAEEIKKCSDELNYPQHVFFYNDKRFTDVSRAVVKTLNSINDTGMCLSLQTDNPDTLKAINRRNVTDDEIDSAITWAAKQGIKSTTELIFGMPHDTKKDFIATLNRSIDRGFENVLTATLFLMDGIELNRPDVREK
;
A
#
# COMPACT_ATOMS: atom_id res chain seq x y z
N ARG A 1 20.65 -2.19 -2.47
CA ARG A 1 21.54 -2.36 -1.30
C ARG A 1 20.91 -1.59 -0.16
N GLY A 2 20.36 -2.31 0.85
CA GLY A 2 19.69 -1.65 1.99
C GLY A 2 20.71 -1.08 2.98
N TYR A 3 20.31 -0.04 3.69
CA TYR A 3 21.07 0.48 4.85
C TYR A 3 21.16 -0.58 5.96
N PRO A 4 22.18 -0.57 6.80
CA PRO A 4 22.26 -1.42 8.00
C PRO A 4 21.02 -1.24 8.89
N ILE A 5 20.48 -2.32 9.44
CA ILE A 5 19.26 -2.26 10.23
C ILE A 5 19.41 -1.38 11.48
N GLU A 6 20.56 -1.44 12.13
CA GLU A 6 20.82 -0.63 13.33
C GLU A 6 20.84 0.88 13.00
N GLN A 7 21.38 1.26 11.85
CA GLN A 7 21.33 2.65 11.40
C GLN A 7 19.87 3.10 11.20
N VAL A 8 19.02 2.27 10.57
CA VAL A 8 17.60 2.60 10.38
C VAL A 8 16.89 2.78 11.73
N LYS A 9 17.16 1.91 12.69
CA LYS A 9 16.59 2.02 14.04
C LYS A 9 17.06 3.28 14.77
N GLU A 10 18.34 3.64 14.65
CA GLU A 10 18.87 4.87 15.22
C GLU A 10 18.24 6.12 14.61
N GLU A 11 18.05 6.15 13.29
CA GLU A 11 17.37 7.25 12.60
C GLU A 11 15.91 7.36 13.03
N LEU A 12 15.19 6.24 13.15
CA LEU A 12 13.81 6.22 13.66
C LEU A 12 13.75 6.80 15.08
N ARG A 13 14.62 6.38 15.97
CA ARG A 13 14.68 6.92 17.34
C ARG A 13 15.03 8.42 17.37
N TYR A 14 15.95 8.85 16.51
CA TYR A 14 16.30 10.27 16.38
C TYR A 14 15.09 11.09 15.95
N VAL A 15 14.39 10.66 14.88
CA VAL A 15 13.19 11.35 14.38
C VAL A 15 12.10 11.35 15.46
N SER A 16 11.87 10.23 16.13
CA SER A 16 10.83 10.11 17.15
C SER A 16 11.09 11.02 18.36
N LYS A 17 12.33 11.11 18.83
CA LYS A 17 12.72 12.08 19.88
C LYS A 17 12.49 13.51 19.44
N LYS A 18 12.85 13.84 18.18
CA LYS A 18 12.72 15.19 17.63
C LYS A 18 11.27 15.66 17.51
N TYR A 19 10.33 14.72 17.27
CA TYR A 19 8.91 15.01 17.06
C TYR A 19 8.01 14.56 18.21
N ALA A 20 8.57 14.19 19.37
CA ALA A 20 7.82 13.73 20.54
C ALA A 20 6.79 14.75 21.08
N ASP A 21 7.05 16.04 20.88
CA ASP A 21 6.13 17.15 21.21
C ASP A 21 5.09 17.44 20.12
N ARG A 22 5.12 16.70 19.01
CA ARG A 22 4.25 16.86 17.82
C ARG A 22 3.59 15.53 17.41
N PRO A 23 2.90 14.84 18.31
CA PRO A 23 2.40 13.48 18.06
C PRO A 23 1.37 13.41 16.92
N HIS A 24 0.70 14.52 16.59
CA HIS A 24 -0.24 14.62 15.47
C HIS A 24 0.40 14.64 14.08
N HIS A 25 1.73 14.81 13.98
CA HIS A 25 2.41 14.72 12.68
C HIS A 25 2.50 13.26 12.24
N THR A 26 2.07 12.99 11.01
CA THR A 26 2.15 11.65 10.41
C THR A 26 3.59 11.32 10.03
N MET A 27 4.06 10.14 10.45
CA MET A 27 5.26 9.53 9.87
C MET A 27 4.88 8.90 8.55
N TYR A 28 5.39 9.43 7.46
CA TYR A 28 5.16 8.90 6.12
C TYR A 28 6.34 8.01 5.71
N MET A 29 6.06 6.73 5.48
CA MET A 29 7.06 5.78 4.98
C MET A 29 7.17 5.94 3.46
N ALA A 30 8.35 6.34 2.98
CA ALA A 30 8.59 6.59 1.55
C ALA A 30 8.80 5.30 0.72
N ASP A 31 8.76 4.13 1.34
CA ASP A 31 8.82 2.84 0.66
C ASP A 31 7.43 2.47 0.13
N GLU A 32 7.31 2.32 -1.19
CA GLU A 32 6.03 1.97 -1.85
C GLU A 32 5.64 0.49 -1.73
N ASN A 33 6.51 -0.34 -1.14
CA ASN A 33 6.30 -1.77 -1.02
C ASN A 33 6.81 -2.30 0.33
N PHE A 34 6.54 -1.60 1.42
CA PHE A 34 6.98 -1.97 2.74
C PHE A 34 6.35 -3.30 3.19
N GLY A 35 7.17 -4.20 3.71
CA GLY A 35 6.74 -5.54 4.09
C GLY A 35 7.12 -6.66 3.10
N ILE A 36 8.01 -6.39 2.14
CA ILE A 36 8.62 -7.43 1.28
C ILE A 36 9.74 -8.16 2.00
N LEU A 37 10.59 -7.42 2.69
CA LEU A 37 11.81 -7.95 3.30
C LEU A 37 11.55 -8.37 4.75
N LYS A 38 12.13 -9.49 5.18
CA LYS A 38 12.00 -9.96 6.56
C LYS A 38 12.39 -8.91 7.60
N ARG A 39 13.39 -8.06 7.27
CA ARG A 39 13.81 -6.94 8.11
C ARG A 39 12.75 -5.86 8.33
N ASP A 40 11.75 -5.79 7.44
CA ASP A 40 10.69 -4.77 7.55
C ASP A 40 9.82 -5.01 8.79
N VAL A 41 9.74 -6.26 9.26
CA VAL A 41 9.10 -6.59 10.54
C VAL A 41 9.83 -5.92 11.69
N GLU A 42 11.17 -6.02 11.73
CA GLU A 42 11.98 -5.38 12.78
C GLU A 42 11.88 -3.85 12.73
N ILE A 43 11.75 -3.27 11.52
CA ILE A 43 11.55 -1.83 11.35
C ILE A 43 10.17 -1.42 11.88
N ALA A 44 9.12 -2.18 11.56
CA ALA A 44 7.77 -1.92 12.05
C ALA A 44 7.69 -2.02 13.59
N GLU A 45 8.36 -3.03 14.18
CA GLU A 45 8.46 -3.19 15.63
C GLU A 45 9.19 -2.01 16.28
N GLU A 46 10.29 -1.51 15.67
CA GLU A 46 10.99 -0.35 16.18
C GLU A 46 10.14 0.93 16.09
N ILE A 47 9.36 1.12 14.99
CA ILE A 47 8.41 2.23 14.88
C ILE A 47 7.37 2.15 16.00
N LYS A 48 6.80 0.96 16.25
CA LYS A 48 5.84 0.76 17.34
C LYS A 48 6.46 1.05 18.70
N LYS A 49 7.67 0.58 18.93
CA LYS A 49 8.41 0.86 20.16
C LYS A 49 8.66 2.36 20.37
N CYS A 50 9.06 3.07 19.32
CA CYS A 50 9.19 4.52 19.36
C CYS A 50 7.87 5.22 19.68
N SER A 51 6.76 4.76 19.10
CA SER A 51 5.43 5.26 19.39
C SER A 51 5.09 5.13 20.88
N ASP A 52 5.35 3.95 21.46
CA ASP A 52 5.02 3.65 22.86
C ASP A 52 5.93 4.39 23.86
N GLU A 53 7.23 4.46 23.60
CA GLU A 53 8.23 4.99 24.52
C GLU A 53 8.44 6.49 24.38
N LEU A 54 8.27 7.04 23.18
CA LEU A 54 8.62 8.42 22.84
C LEU A 54 7.40 9.27 22.41
N ASN A 55 6.20 8.69 22.44
CA ASN A 55 4.95 9.36 22.01
C ASN A 55 4.95 9.80 20.53
N TYR A 56 5.83 9.25 19.70
CA TYR A 56 5.88 9.50 18.26
C TYR A 56 6.50 8.29 17.54
N PRO A 57 5.90 7.89 16.39
CA PRO A 57 4.71 8.44 15.74
C PRO A 57 3.41 7.97 16.39
N GLN A 58 2.37 8.81 16.39
CA GLN A 58 0.99 8.42 16.71
C GLN A 58 0.16 8.19 15.44
N HIS A 59 0.68 8.60 14.29
CA HIS A 59 0.12 8.37 12.97
C HIS A 59 1.22 7.92 12.02
N VAL A 60 1.05 6.72 11.46
CA VAL A 60 1.96 6.15 10.45
C VAL A 60 1.16 5.93 9.17
N PHE A 61 1.70 6.34 8.05
CA PHE A 61 1.18 6.01 6.73
C PHE A 61 2.25 5.25 5.93
N PHE A 62 1.87 4.15 5.29
CA PHE A 62 2.75 3.33 4.48
C PHE A 62 1.99 2.59 3.37
N TYR A 63 2.69 2.22 2.32
CA TYR A 63 2.18 1.32 1.29
C TYR A 63 2.76 -0.08 1.52
N ASN A 64 1.89 -1.07 1.71
CA ASN A 64 2.30 -2.45 1.90
C ASN A 64 2.52 -3.18 0.56
N ASP A 65 3.31 -4.26 0.60
CA ASP A 65 3.50 -5.14 -0.55
C ASP A 65 2.17 -5.78 -1.02
N LYS A 66 2.00 -5.83 -2.35
CA LYS A 66 0.79 -6.34 -3.00
C LYS A 66 0.54 -7.84 -2.78
N ARG A 67 1.60 -8.64 -2.63
CA ARG A 67 1.47 -10.09 -2.47
C ARG A 67 0.95 -10.52 -1.11
N PHE A 68 0.92 -9.61 -0.18
CA PHE A 68 0.37 -9.76 1.16
C PHE A 68 0.84 -11.05 1.87
N THR A 69 2.14 -11.25 1.87
CA THR A 69 2.83 -12.40 2.49
C THR A 69 2.71 -12.35 4.02
N ASP A 70 3.21 -13.38 4.72
CA ASP A 70 3.26 -13.38 6.18
C ASP A 70 4.10 -12.22 6.74
N VAL A 71 5.14 -11.79 6.02
CA VAL A 71 5.93 -10.59 6.37
C VAL A 71 5.06 -9.34 6.27
N SER A 72 4.33 -9.16 5.15
CA SER A 72 3.41 -8.04 4.98
C SER A 72 2.32 -8.03 6.05
N ARG A 73 1.75 -9.20 6.39
CA ARG A 73 0.74 -9.34 7.45
C ARG A 73 1.29 -8.92 8.81
N ALA A 74 2.51 -9.33 9.15
CA ALA A 74 3.16 -8.94 10.40
C ALA A 74 3.37 -7.42 10.47
N VAL A 75 3.91 -6.81 9.41
CA VAL A 75 4.11 -5.36 9.30
C VAL A 75 2.78 -4.61 9.43
N VAL A 76 1.78 -4.98 8.62
CA VAL A 76 0.45 -4.34 8.63
C VAL A 76 -0.18 -4.44 10.02
N LYS A 77 -0.14 -5.61 10.67
CA LYS A 77 -0.67 -5.79 12.02
C LYS A 77 0.04 -4.92 13.05
N THR A 78 1.37 -4.87 13.00
CA THR A 78 2.16 -4.06 13.93
C THR A 78 1.87 -2.58 13.78
N LEU A 79 1.87 -2.05 12.55
CA LEU A 79 1.63 -0.62 12.34
C LEU A 79 0.17 -0.21 12.57
N ASN A 80 -0.80 -1.08 12.27
CA ASN A 80 -2.20 -0.82 12.62
C ASN A 80 -2.46 -0.82 14.14
N SER A 81 -1.55 -1.32 14.96
CA SER A 81 -1.64 -1.16 16.42
C SER A 81 -1.27 0.25 16.91
N ILE A 82 -0.69 1.08 16.04
CA ILE A 82 -0.40 2.50 16.33
C ILE A 82 -1.61 3.35 15.97
N ASN A 83 -2.10 3.21 14.74
CA ASN A 83 -3.29 3.91 14.23
C ASN A 83 -3.97 3.07 13.15
N ASP A 84 -5.25 3.32 12.92
CA ASP A 84 -6.08 2.64 11.92
C ASP A 84 -5.68 3.08 10.49
N THR A 85 -4.52 2.64 10.01
CA THR A 85 -4.04 2.95 8.66
C THR A 85 -4.59 1.99 7.59
N GLY A 86 -5.07 0.81 8.00
CA GLY A 86 -5.59 -0.20 7.09
C GLY A 86 -4.50 -1.00 6.37
N MET A 87 -4.93 -1.78 5.39
CA MET A 87 -4.09 -2.39 4.36
C MET A 87 -4.56 -1.96 2.97
N CYS A 88 -3.66 -1.89 2.01
CA CYS A 88 -3.99 -1.54 0.63
C CYS A 88 -3.54 -2.61 -0.36
N LEU A 89 -4.45 -3.08 -1.20
CA LEU A 89 -4.15 -3.92 -2.37
C LEU A 89 -4.49 -3.12 -3.63
N SER A 90 -3.52 -2.40 -4.18
CA SER A 90 -3.71 -1.54 -5.36
C SER A 90 -3.89 -2.39 -6.62
N LEU A 91 -5.12 -2.76 -6.95
CA LEU A 91 -5.47 -3.54 -8.15
C LEU A 91 -5.33 -2.71 -9.42
N GLN A 92 -5.63 -1.43 -9.36
CA GLN A 92 -5.68 -0.43 -10.45
C GLN A 92 -6.75 -0.72 -11.50
N THR A 93 -6.83 -1.92 -12.02
CA THR A 93 -7.88 -2.48 -12.88
C THR A 93 -7.84 -4.00 -12.78
N ASP A 94 -8.90 -4.67 -13.16
CA ASP A 94 -8.93 -6.12 -13.38
C ASP A 94 -9.20 -6.49 -14.86
N ASN A 95 -9.22 -5.49 -15.76
CA ASN A 95 -9.33 -5.72 -17.19
C ASN A 95 -8.03 -6.36 -17.71
N PRO A 96 -8.08 -7.60 -18.26
CA PRO A 96 -6.89 -8.32 -18.68
C PRO A 96 -6.15 -7.64 -19.84
N ASP A 97 -6.86 -6.98 -20.77
CA ASP A 97 -6.23 -6.28 -21.89
C ASP A 97 -5.49 -5.03 -21.40
N THR A 98 -6.06 -4.30 -20.44
CA THR A 98 -5.40 -3.18 -19.78
C THR A 98 -4.17 -3.65 -19.02
N LEU A 99 -4.29 -4.69 -18.19
CA LEU A 99 -3.16 -5.25 -17.44
C LEU A 99 -2.01 -5.66 -18.36
N LYS A 100 -2.32 -6.29 -19.50
CA LYS A 100 -1.33 -6.65 -20.52
C LYS A 100 -0.68 -5.41 -21.15
N ALA A 101 -1.47 -4.38 -21.47
CA ALA A 101 -0.97 -3.15 -22.09
C ALA A 101 0.00 -2.38 -21.19
N ILE A 102 -0.24 -2.37 -19.87
CA ILE A 102 0.62 -1.72 -18.87
C ILE A 102 1.68 -2.64 -18.28
N ASN A 103 1.86 -3.84 -18.85
CA ASN A 103 2.81 -4.86 -18.37
C ASN A 103 2.69 -5.15 -16.87
N ARG A 104 1.45 -5.27 -16.36
CA ARG A 104 1.15 -5.49 -14.95
C ARG A 104 0.48 -6.84 -14.73
N ARG A 105 0.79 -7.46 -13.61
CA ARG A 105 0.07 -8.61 -13.07
C ARG A 105 -0.48 -8.28 -11.70
N ASN A 106 -1.75 -8.53 -11.51
CA ASN A 106 -2.36 -8.51 -10.19
C ASN A 106 -2.08 -9.84 -9.47
N VAL A 107 -2.27 -9.84 -8.16
CA VAL A 107 -2.36 -11.05 -7.36
C VAL A 107 -3.62 -11.84 -7.76
N THR A 108 -3.64 -13.12 -7.49
CA THR A 108 -4.77 -14.00 -7.83
C THR A 108 -6.01 -13.66 -6.99
N ASP A 109 -7.18 -14.07 -7.47
CA ASP A 109 -8.44 -13.88 -6.75
C ASP A 109 -8.40 -14.51 -5.36
N ASP A 110 -7.86 -15.72 -5.23
CA ASP A 110 -7.71 -16.41 -3.95
C ASP A 110 -6.79 -15.63 -2.98
N GLU A 111 -5.73 -15.01 -3.50
CA GLU A 111 -4.83 -14.19 -2.68
C GLU A 111 -5.54 -12.92 -2.19
N ILE A 112 -6.34 -12.27 -3.05
CA ILE A 112 -7.16 -11.10 -2.68
C ILE A 112 -8.15 -11.47 -1.59
N ASP A 113 -8.93 -12.53 -1.80
CA ASP A 113 -9.97 -12.98 -0.87
C ASP A 113 -9.37 -13.42 0.48
N SER A 114 -8.20 -14.09 0.44
CA SER A 114 -7.42 -14.42 1.65
C SER A 114 -6.97 -13.19 2.42
N ALA A 115 -6.50 -12.16 1.72
CA ALA A 115 -6.03 -10.93 2.35
C ALA A 115 -7.19 -10.15 2.99
N ILE A 116 -8.32 -9.98 2.29
CA ILE A 116 -9.52 -9.32 2.80
C ILE A 116 -10.05 -10.07 4.03
N THR A 117 -10.18 -11.41 3.94
CA THR A 117 -10.63 -12.25 5.04
C THR A 117 -9.70 -12.12 6.26
N TRP A 118 -8.40 -12.11 6.03
CA TRP A 118 -7.44 -11.94 7.12
C TRP A 118 -7.57 -10.56 7.76
N ALA A 119 -7.68 -9.49 6.97
CA ALA A 119 -7.82 -8.13 7.47
C ALA A 119 -9.08 -7.98 8.33
N ALA A 120 -10.23 -8.48 7.85
CA ALA A 120 -11.49 -8.49 8.59
C ALA A 120 -11.37 -9.21 9.94
N LYS A 121 -10.70 -10.37 9.99
CA LYS A 121 -10.43 -11.12 11.24
C LYS A 121 -9.55 -10.36 12.22
N GLN A 122 -8.70 -9.44 11.75
CA GLN A 122 -7.84 -8.60 12.59
C GLN A 122 -8.49 -7.25 12.94
N GLY A 123 -9.68 -6.93 12.41
CA GLY A 123 -10.30 -5.62 12.54
C GLY A 123 -9.55 -4.52 11.77
N ILE A 124 -8.81 -4.90 10.72
CA ILE A 124 -8.02 -3.99 9.88
C ILE A 124 -8.80 -3.70 8.61
N LYS A 125 -8.99 -2.42 8.28
CA LYS A 125 -9.68 -1.99 7.07
C LYS A 125 -8.93 -2.40 5.82
N SER A 126 -9.67 -2.89 4.82
CA SER A 126 -9.13 -3.23 3.50
C SER A 126 -9.45 -2.13 2.48
N THR A 127 -8.43 -1.70 1.76
CA THR A 127 -8.54 -0.68 0.72
C THR A 127 -8.02 -1.22 -0.60
N THR A 128 -8.68 -0.87 -1.71
CA THR A 128 -8.10 -1.02 -3.04
C THR A 128 -8.07 0.31 -3.77
N GLU A 129 -7.13 0.44 -4.70
CA GLU A 129 -6.99 1.61 -5.57
C GLU A 129 -7.23 1.20 -7.02
N LEU A 130 -8.11 1.95 -7.70
CA LEU A 130 -8.46 1.77 -9.10
C LEU A 130 -8.10 3.03 -9.90
N ILE A 131 -7.67 2.85 -11.14
CA ILE A 131 -7.33 3.97 -12.02
C ILE A 131 -8.26 3.98 -13.22
N PHE A 132 -8.98 5.10 -13.40
CA PHE A 132 -9.84 5.35 -14.56
C PHE A 132 -9.03 5.94 -15.72
N GLY A 133 -9.37 5.54 -16.96
CA GLY A 133 -8.75 6.06 -18.19
C GLY A 133 -7.46 5.35 -18.60
N MET A 134 -7.28 4.12 -18.16
CA MET A 134 -6.18 3.25 -18.59
C MET A 134 -6.35 2.81 -20.06
N PRO A 135 -5.23 2.46 -20.76
CA PRO A 135 -5.31 1.92 -22.12
C PRO A 135 -6.22 0.69 -22.19
N HIS A 136 -7.06 0.60 -23.23
CA HIS A 136 -8.02 -0.47 -23.46
C HIS A 136 -9.13 -0.62 -22.39
N ASP A 137 -9.21 0.30 -21.42
CA ASP A 137 -10.24 0.27 -20.38
C ASP A 137 -11.39 1.20 -20.77
N THR A 138 -12.60 0.66 -20.87
CA THR A 138 -13.78 1.45 -21.14
C THR A 138 -14.45 1.87 -19.84
N LYS A 139 -15.34 2.87 -19.90
CA LYS A 139 -16.18 3.24 -18.74
C LYS A 139 -16.94 2.03 -18.19
N LYS A 140 -17.40 1.11 -19.06
CA LYS A 140 -18.12 -0.09 -18.66
C LYS A 140 -17.21 -1.04 -17.87
N ASP A 141 -15.98 -1.23 -18.33
CA ASP A 141 -15.00 -2.11 -17.67
C ASP A 141 -14.59 -1.55 -16.31
N PHE A 142 -14.34 -0.24 -16.23
CA PHE A 142 -14.05 0.43 -14.97
C PHE A 142 -15.18 0.27 -13.94
N ILE A 143 -16.45 0.49 -14.36
CA ILE A 143 -17.62 0.27 -13.49
C ILE A 143 -17.71 -1.19 -13.06
N ALA A 144 -17.43 -2.14 -13.95
CA ALA A 144 -17.43 -3.56 -13.61
C ALA A 144 -16.33 -3.90 -12.58
N THR A 145 -15.11 -3.36 -12.74
CA THR A 145 -14.01 -3.49 -11.77
C THR A 145 -14.39 -2.89 -10.41
N LEU A 146 -15.00 -1.71 -10.41
CA LEU A 146 -15.48 -1.06 -9.18
C LEU A 146 -16.50 -1.93 -8.44
N ASN A 147 -17.52 -2.42 -9.14
CA ASN A 147 -18.54 -3.28 -8.55
C ASN A 147 -17.94 -4.57 -8.00
N ARG A 148 -17.05 -5.25 -8.76
CA ARG A 148 -16.36 -6.45 -8.27
C ARG A 148 -15.53 -6.19 -7.03
N SER A 149 -14.89 -5.04 -6.93
CA SER A 149 -14.13 -4.65 -5.73
C SER A 149 -15.04 -4.50 -4.51
N ILE A 150 -16.21 -3.90 -4.69
CA ILE A 150 -17.23 -3.77 -3.63
C ILE A 150 -17.79 -5.14 -3.24
N ASP A 151 -18.16 -5.96 -4.22
CA ASP A 151 -18.74 -7.28 -4.00
C ASP A 151 -17.75 -8.24 -3.31
N ARG A 152 -16.44 -8.07 -3.51
CA ARG A 152 -15.40 -8.81 -2.79
C ARG A 152 -15.26 -8.42 -1.34
N GLY A 153 -15.79 -7.28 -0.93
CA GLY A 153 -15.78 -6.82 0.46
C GLY A 153 -14.61 -5.92 0.82
N PHE A 154 -13.99 -5.22 -0.14
CA PHE A 154 -13.14 -4.09 0.21
C PHE A 154 -13.97 -3.03 0.92
N GLU A 155 -13.49 -2.59 2.09
CA GLU A 155 -14.18 -1.55 2.86
C GLU A 155 -14.02 -0.17 2.23
N ASN A 156 -12.88 0.06 1.57
CA ASN A 156 -12.61 1.30 0.85
C ASN A 156 -12.19 1.00 -0.58
N VAL A 157 -12.74 1.75 -1.54
CA VAL A 157 -12.31 1.74 -2.93
C VAL A 157 -11.93 3.17 -3.31
N LEU A 158 -10.65 3.42 -3.46
CA LEU A 158 -10.13 4.71 -3.91
C LEU A 158 -10.02 4.70 -5.43
N THR A 159 -10.42 5.80 -6.06
CA THR A 159 -10.35 5.94 -7.51
C THR A 159 -9.53 7.16 -7.88
N ALA A 160 -8.67 7.00 -8.88
CA ALA A 160 -7.88 8.07 -9.47
C ALA A 160 -8.05 8.08 -10.99
N THR A 161 -7.87 9.23 -11.61
CA THR A 161 -7.75 9.31 -13.08
C THR A 161 -6.29 9.07 -13.46
N LEU A 162 -6.06 8.36 -14.59
CA LEU A 162 -4.72 8.18 -15.11
C LEU A 162 -4.08 9.55 -15.37
N PHE A 163 -2.92 9.75 -14.78
CA PHE A 163 -2.11 10.94 -15.00
C PHE A 163 -0.81 10.58 -15.72
N LEU A 164 -0.60 11.13 -16.91
CA LEU A 164 0.58 10.87 -17.72
C LEU A 164 1.71 11.83 -17.34
N MET A 165 2.53 11.42 -16.38
CA MET A 165 3.71 12.17 -15.98
C MET A 165 4.83 12.04 -17.00
N ASP A 166 5.74 13.03 -17.03
CA ASP A 166 6.95 12.92 -17.82
C ASP A 166 7.84 11.75 -17.35
N GLY A 167 8.37 11.01 -18.31
CA GLY A 167 9.27 9.89 -18.05
C GLY A 167 8.61 8.52 -17.86
N ILE A 168 7.28 8.43 -17.72
CA ILE A 168 6.61 7.13 -17.71
C ILE A 168 6.44 6.56 -19.11
N GLU A 169 6.45 5.23 -19.22
CA GLU A 169 6.35 4.53 -20.51
C GLU A 169 5.07 4.89 -21.28
N LEU A 170 3.92 4.96 -20.60
CA LEU A 170 2.63 5.34 -21.18
C LEU A 170 2.60 6.75 -21.79
N ASN A 171 3.51 7.64 -21.39
CA ASN A 171 3.60 9.01 -21.92
C ASN A 171 4.58 9.13 -23.11
N ARG A 172 5.25 8.06 -23.51
CA ARG A 172 6.14 8.07 -24.69
C ARG A 172 5.33 8.27 -25.96
N PRO A 173 5.82 9.10 -26.92
CA PRO A 173 5.09 9.37 -28.17
C PRO A 173 4.71 8.11 -28.94
N ASP A 174 5.64 7.15 -29.05
CA ASP A 174 5.44 5.86 -29.74
C ASP A 174 4.40 4.93 -29.07
N VAL A 175 4.06 5.18 -27.83
CA VAL A 175 3.03 4.44 -27.08
C VAL A 175 1.68 5.15 -27.13
N ARG A 176 1.67 6.49 -27.10
CA ARG A 176 0.43 7.30 -27.15
C ARG A 176 -0.27 7.27 -28.50
N GLU A 177 0.42 6.98 -29.58
CA GLU A 177 -0.12 6.90 -30.95
C GLU A 177 -0.76 5.55 -31.29
N LYS A 178 -0.71 4.58 -30.39
CA LYS A 178 -1.31 3.25 -30.52
C LYS A 178 -2.64 3.16 -29.80
#